data_5f0ccd6900b642c2490c153706356a9b
#
_entry.id   5f0ccd6900b642c2490c153706356a9b
#
_cell.length_a   1.000
_cell.length_b   1.000
_cell.length_c   1.000
_cell.angle_alpha   90.00
_cell.angle_beta   90.00
_cell.angle_gamma   90.00
#
_symmetry.space_group_name_H-M   'P 1'
#
loop_
_entity.id
_entity.type
_entity.pdbx_description
1 polymer ?
#
loop_
_entity_poly.entity_id
_entity_poly.type
_entity_poly.pdbx_seq_one_letter_code
_entity_poly.pdbx_strand_id
1 'polypeptide(L)'
;MRQKTKRDWSPYNKSLVKRGDLFLWFDEETLSNWYSAPDCNKQGRPYTYSDVAIQTLLSIREVFHLTYRSLEGFGQSLFAMLGITELTAPDYTSICKRAKTLNVHIKVYDHRQTLHLLIDSTGLKVFGEGEWKVKKHGVSKRRTWRKIHIAFDSNTYQIHAVETTKTNVDDAEGALKHIRKIGKRIGSMRGDGAYDKKKVYKELSGRKSKACIPPRSNARLDRCGAFGLAGRYRNEAIIAMRKGDLDGWKERTKYHRRSLAETAMFQIKQIFGDKLKGVTSIHKSLKPE
;
A
#
# COMPACT_ATOMS: atom_id res chain seq x y z
N MET A 1 8.10 -3.65 38.74
CA MET A 1 7.10 -4.33 37.86
C MET A 1 6.29 -3.24 37.15
N ARG A 2 6.46 -3.03 35.82
CA ARG A 2 5.60 -2.13 35.05
C ARG A 2 4.21 -2.75 34.94
N GLN A 3 3.18 -2.07 35.48
CA GLN A 3 1.80 -2.43 35.23
C GLN A 3 1.53 -2.35 33.72
N LYS A 4 1.20 -3.49 33.09
CA LYS A 4 0.69 -3.50 31.72
C LYS A 4 -0.67 -2.83 31.74
N THR A 5 -0.74 -1.58 31.30
CA THR A 5 -2.02 -0.90 31.05
C THR A 5 -2.85 -1.76 30.11
N LYS A 6 -4.03 -2.18 30.56
CA LYS A 6 -4.98 -2.92 29.68
C LYS A 6 -5.28 -2.04 28.46
N ARG A 7 -4.98 -2.57 27.29
CA ARG A 7 -5.25 -1.88 26.04
C ARG A 7 -6.77 -1.78 25.86
N ASP A 8 -7.28 -0.57 25.69
CA ASP A 8 -8.67 -0.36 25.27
C ASP A 8 -8.84 -0.79 23.81
N TRP A 9 -9.60 -1.84 23.61
CA TRP A 9 -9.90 -2.39 22.28
C TRP A 9 -11.16 -1.78 21.66
N SER A 10 -11.92 -0.95 22.39
CA SER A 10 -13.18 -0.39 21.91
C SER A 10 -13.02 0.44 20.64
N PRO A 11 -12.05 1.38 20.53
CA PRO A 11 -11.86 2.14 19.29
C PRO A 11 -11.47 1.25 18.11
N TYR A 12 -10.65 0.23 18.37
CA TYR A 12 -10.25 -0.74 17.35
C TYR A 12 -11.46 -1.54 16.83
N ASN A 13 -12.28 -2.08 17.73
CA ASN A 13 -13.47 -2.84 17.37
C ASN A 13 -14.47 -1.97 16.61
N LYS A 14 -14.71 -0.72 17.05
CA LYS A 14 -15.55 0.24 16.32
C LYS A 14 -15.05 0.49 14.90
N SER A 15 -13.73 0.57 14.70
CA SER A 15 -13.16 0.73 13.36
C SER A 15 -13.37 -0.48 12.47
N LEU A 16 -13.37 -1.69 13.04
CA LEU A 16 -13.67 -2.91 12.31
C LEU A 16 -15.14 -3.01 11.89
N VAL A 17 -16.05 -2.66 12.82
CA VAL A 17 -17.50 -2.60 12.51
C VAL A 17 -17.77 -1.62 11.39
N LYS A 18 -17.13 -0.44 11.43
CA LYS A 18 -17.28 0.59 10.40
C LYS A 18 -16.83 0.16 9.00
N ARG A 19 -15.97 -0.87 8.87
CA ARG A 19 -15.58 -1.42 7.56
C ARG A 19 -16.72 -2.12 6.82
N GLY A 20 -17.76 -2.56 7.54
CA GLY A 20 -18.96 -3.14 6.95
C GLY A 20 -20.00 -2.09 6.56
N ASP A 21 -19.73 -0.82 6.79
CA ASP A 21 -20.66 0.28 6.48
C ASP A 21 -20.67 0.52 4.96
N LEU A 22 -21.85 0.37 4.37
CA LEU A 22 -22.07 0.56 2.94
C LEU A 22 -21.89 2.03 2.52
N PHE A 23 -22.14 2.99 3.41
CA PHE A 23 -21.90 4.41 3.15
C PHE A 23 -20.44 4.76 2.89
N LEU A 24 -19.48 3.93 3.32
CA LEU A 24 -18.07 4.09 2.93
C LEU A 24 -17.83 3.91 1.43
N TRP A 25 -18.71 3.21 0.75
CA TRP A 25 -18.58 2.84 -0.66
C TRP A 25 -19.41 3.72 -1.58
N PHE A 26 -20.53 4.24 -1.06
CA PHE A 26 -21.54 4.99 -1.80
C PHE A 26 -21.83 6.32 -1.11
N ASP A 27 -20.77 7.14 -0.92
CA ASP A 27 -20.92 8.52 -0.46
C ASP A 27 -21.54 9.39 -1.57
N GLU A 28 -22.04 10.57 -1.21
CA GLU A 28 -22.65 11.52 -2.15
C GLU A 28 -21.74 11.89 -3.30
N GLU A 29 -20.42 12.01 -3.03
CA GLU A 29 -19.40 12.30 -4.06
C GLU A 29 -19.29 11.14 -5.06
N THR A 30 -19.32 9.90 -4.60
CA THR A 30 -19.29 8.70 -5.45
C THR A 30 -20.54 8.59 -6.30
N LEU A 31 -21.71 8.82 -5.71
CA LEU A 31 -23.00 8.74 -6.41
C LEU A 31 -23.13 9.85 -7.47
N SER A 32 -22.79 11.09 -7.14
CA SER A 32 -22.86 12.22 -8.07
C SER A 32 -21.89 12.08 -9.24
N ASN A 33 -20.74 11.42 -9.02
CA ASN A 33 -19.70 11.17 -10.05
C ASN A 33 -19.80 9.76 -10.66
N TRP A 34 -20.96 9.10 -10.63
CA TRP A 34 -21.11 7.72 -11.09
C TRP A 34 -20.91 7.59 -12.60
N TYR A 35 -21.46 8.50 -13.37
CA TYR A 35 -21.31 8.53 -14.82
C TYR A 35 -20.13 9.40 -15.27
N SER A 36 -19.52 9.01 -16.39
CA SER A 36 -18.44 9.81 -16.97
C SER A 36 -18.99 11.10 -17.57
N ALA A 37 -18.32 12.22 -17.33
CA ALA A 37 -18.55 13.41 -18.13
C ALA A 37 -18.16 13.15 -19.60
N PRO A 38 -18.87 13.74 -20.58
CA PRO A 38 -18.49 13.64 -21.99
C PRO A 38 -17.09 14.19 -22.21
N ASP A 39 -16.17 13.38 -22.75
CA ASP A 39 -14.84 13.84 -23.12
C ASP A 39 -14.79 14.03 -24.65
N CYS A 40 -14.94 15.26 -25.08
CA CYS A 40 -14.96 15.63 -26.50
C CYS A 40 -13.61 15.41 -27.22
N ASN A 41 -12.53 15.21 -26.48
CA ASN A 41 -11.18 15.09 -27.03
C ASN A 41 -10.74 13.64 -27.29
N LYS A 42 -11.54 12.65 -26.88
CA LYS A 42 -11.20 11.24 -27.10
C LYS A 42 -11.90 10.68 -28.33
N GLN A 43 -11.11 10.09 -29.22
CA GLN A 43 -11.65 9.30 -30.33
C GLN A 43 -12.27 7.99 -29.81
N GLY A 44 -13.43 7.63 -30.35
CA GLY A 44 -14.17 6.41 -30.03
C GLY A 44 -15.39 6.65 -29.14
N ARG A 45 -16.11 5.56 -28.82
CA ARG A 45 -17.28 5.62 -27.95
C ARG A 45 -16.89 6.06 -26.54
N PRO A 46 -17.45 7.13 -25.99
CA PRO A 46 -17.14 7.57 -24.62
C PRO A 46 -17.54 6.51 -23.59
N TYR A 47 -16.83 6.52 -22.48
CA TYR A 47 -17.22 5.64 -21.36
C TYR A 47 -18.48 6.18 -20.70
N THR A 48 -19.43 5.29 -20.43
CA THR A 48 -20.66 5.63 -19.69
C THR A 48 -20.38 5.84 -18.21
N TYR A 49 -19.57 4.97 -17.62
CA TYR A 49 -19.26 4.98 -16.19
C TYR A 49 -17.90 5.61 -15.90
N SER A 50 -17.83 6.37 -14.83
CA SER A 50 -16.60 7.03 -14.40
C SER A 50 -15.55 6.05 -13.84
N ASP A 51 -14.32 6.52 -13.68
CA ASP A 51 -13.26 5.77 -13.00
C ASP A 51 -13.60 5.53 -11.53
N VAL A 52 -14.32 6.47 -10.89
CA VAL A 52 -14.79 6.34 -9.50
C VAL A 52 -15.78 5.19 -9.36
N ALA A 53 -16.77 5.10 -10.24
CA ALA A 53 -17.75 4.01 -10.24
C ALA A 53 -17.08 2.65 -10.40
N ILE A 54 -16.16 2.52 -11.37
CA ILE A 54 -15.43 1.27 -11.60
C ILE A 54 -14.54 0.92 -10.40
N GLN A 55 -13.85 1.90 -9.82
CA GLN A 55 -13.00 1.69 -8.65
C GLN A 55 -13.80 1.24 -7.43
N THR A 56 -14.96 1.85 -7.19
CA THR A 56 -15.88 1.48 -6.10
C THR A 56 -16.33 0.03 -6.24
N LEU A 57 -16.83 -0.35 -7.42
CA LEU A 57 -17.26 -1.72 -7.69
C LEU A 57 -16.10 -2.73 -7.56
N LEU A 58 -14.92 -2.42 -8.08
CA LEU A 58 -13.75 -3.29 -7.92
C LEU A 58 -13.33 -3.43 -6.46
N SER A 59 -13.46 -2.38 -5.65
CA SER A 59 -13.19 -2.44 -4.22
C SER A 59 -14.17 -3.38 -3.51
N ILE A 60 -15.46 -3.27 -3.81
CA ILE A 60 -16.51 -4.19 -3.32
C ILE A 60 -16.20 -5.63 -3.75
N ARG A 61 -15.85 -5.81 -5.02
CA ARG A 61 -15.49 -7.12 -5.55
C ARG A 61 -14.38 -7.79 -4.74
N GLU A 62 -13.33 -7.06 -4.41
CA GLU A 62 -12.20 -7.62 -3.66
C GLU A 62 -12.56 -7.89 -2.19
N VAL A 63 -13.32 -7.01 -1.54
CA VAL A 63 -13.73 -7.18 -0.13
C VAL A 63 -14.67 -8.36 0.04
N PHE A 64 -15.66 -8.53 -0.87
CA PHE A 64 -16.65 -9.61 -0.81
C PHE A 64 -16.27 -10.83 -1.65
N HIS A 65 -15.07 -10.84 -2.24
CA HIS A 65 -14.55 -11.93 -3.09
C HIS A 65 -15.48 -12.33 -4.25
N LEU A 66 -16.17 -11.36 -4.86
CA LEU A 66 -17.13 -11.60 -5.93
C LEU A 66 -16.42 -11.91 -7.26
N THR A 67 -17.09 -12.70 -8.12
CA THR A 67 -16.73 -12.76 -9.53
C THR A 67 -17.23 -11.51 -10.26
N TYR A 68 -16.74 -11.23 -11.48
CA TYR A 68 -17.24 -10.08 -12.24
C TYR A 68 -18.74 -10.13 -12.53
N ARG A 69 -19.26 -11.32 -12.86
CA ARG A 69 -20.70 -11.52 -13.09
C ARG A 69 -21.52 -11.35 -11.81
N SER A 70 -21.03 -11.91 -10.70
CA SER A 70 -21.70 -11.71 -9.39
C SER A 70 -21.67 -10.25 -8.95
N LEU A 71 -20.61 -9.51 -9.30
CA LEU A 71 -20.50 -8.08 -8.99
C LEU A 71 -21.55 -7.25 -9.72
N GLU A 72 -21.81 -7.54 -10.99
CA GLU A 72 -22.89 -6.89 -11.75
C GLU A 72 -24.23 -7.10 -11.06
N GLY A 73 -24.63 -8.35 -10.79
CA GLY A 73 -25.88 -8.65 -10.09
C GLY A 73 -25.95 -8.05 -8.68
N PHE A 74 -24.83 -8.06 -7.95
CA PHE A 74 -24.75 -7.42 -6.64
C PHE A 74 -24.99 -5.91 -6.74
N GLY A 75 -24.36 -5.23 -7.69
CA GLY A 75 -24.53 -3.79 -7.90
C GLY A 75 -25.98 -3.44 -8.27
N GLN A 76 -26.60 -4.20 -9.17
CA GLN A 76 -28.01 -4.01 -9.56
C GLN A 76 -28.94 -4.17 -8.35
N SER A 77 -28.76 -5.26 -7.58
CA SER A 77 -29.58 -5.52 -6.39
C SER A 77 -29.40 -4.46 -5.31
N LEU A 78 -28.17 -3.99 -5.12
CA LEU A 78 -27.85 -2.98 -4.12
C LEU A 78 -28.52 -1.63 -4.44
N PHE A 79 -28.47 -1.18 -5.70
CA PHE A 79 -29.17 0.05 -6.10
C PHE A 79 -30.66 -0.06 -5.95
N ALA A 80 -31.25 -1.20 -6.29
CA ALA A 80 -32.67 -1.45 -6.08
C ALA A 80 -33.05 -1.39 -4.58
N MET A 81 -32.23 -2.01 -3.72
CA MET A 81 -32.47 -2.00 -2.27
C MET A 81 -32.35 -0.60 -1.65
N LEU A 82 -31.41 0.21 -2.14
CA LEU A 82 -31.21 1.58 -1.68
C LEU A 82 -32.21 2.58 -2.27
N GLY A 83 -33.08 2.14 -3.17
CA GLY A 83 -34.02 3.02 -3.86
C GLY A 83 -33.37 3.98 -4.85
N ILE A 84 -32.14 3.71 -5.27
CA ILE A 84 -31.40 4.53 -6.22
C ILE A 84 -31.76 4.09 -7.64
N THR A 85 -32.84 4.62 -8.16
CA THR A 85 -33.37 4.22 -9.48
C THR A 85 -32.66 4.89 -10.65
N GLU A 86 -31.94 5.97 -10.39
CA GLU A 86 -31.24 6.77 -11.40
C GLU A 86 -29.88 6.18 -11.81
N LEU A 87 -29.34 5.28 -10.99
CA LEU A 87 -28.03 4.66 -11.26
C LEU A 87 -28.20 3.21 -11.71
N THR A 88 -27.38 2.83 -12.67
CA THR A 88 -27.28 1.46 -13.14
C THR A 88 -25.87 0.90 -12.87
N ALA A 89 -25.79 -0.40 -12.65
CA ALA A 89 -24.51 -1.07 -12.56
C ALA A 89 -23.96 -1.37 -13.97
N PRO A 90 -22.65 -1.14 -14.21
CA PRO A 90 -22.05 -1.54 -15.49
C PRO A 90 -22.04 -3.06 -15.63
N ASP A 91 -22.15 -3.53 -16.86
CA ASP A 91 -22.02 -4.95 -17.17
C ASP A 91 -20.62 -5.48 -16.82
N TYR A 92 -20.51 -6.79 -16.53
CA TYR A 92 -19.28 -7.42 -16.09
C TYR A 92 -18.16 -7.31 -17.13
N THR A 93 -18.47 -7.21 -18.42
CA THR A 93 -17.46 -7.09 -19.49
C THR A 93 -16.84 -5.71 -19.49
N SER A 94 -17.63 -4.67 -19.27
CA SER A 94 -17.19 -3.29 -19.07
C SER A 94 -16.28 -3.17 -17.86
N ILE A 95 -16.69 -3.70 -16.71
CA ILE A 95 -15.86 -3.70 -15.50
C ILE A 95 -14.52 -4.40 -15.77
N CYS A 96 -14.55 -5.58 -16.38
CA CYS A 96 -13.36 -6.37 -16.67
C CYS A 96 -12.39 -5.66 -17.64
N LYS A 97 -12.91 -4.99 -18.67
CA LYS A 97 -12.10 -4.19 -19.61
C LYS A 97 -11.48 -2.98 -18.93
N ARG A 98 -12.29 -2.22 -18.18
CA ARG A 98 -11.85 -1.03 -17.47
C ARG A 98 -10.86 -1.33 -16.36
N ALA A 99 -10.99 -2.43 -15.63
CA ALA A 99 -10.04 -2.86 -14.61
C ALA A 99 -8.59 -2.98 -15.13
N LYS A 100 -8.39 -3.21 -16.44
CA LYS A 100 -7.05 -3.32 -17.06
C LYS A 100 -6.40 -1.98 -17.34
N THR A 101 -7.18 -0.93 -17.48
CA THR A 101 -6.73 0.42 -17.90
C THR A 101 -6.97 1.49 -16.85
N LEU A 102 -7.68 1.13 -15.77
CA LEU A 102 -8.00 2.05 -14.68
C LEU A 102 -6.73 2.58 -14.02
N ASN A 103 -6.63 3.89 -13.95
CA ASN A 103 -5.56 4.54 -13.20
C ASN A 103 -6.07 4.83 -11.78
N VAL A 104 -5.65 3.99 -10.84
CA VAL A 104 -6.10 4.10 -9.45
C VAL A 104 -5.25 5.14 -8.72
N HIS A 105 -5.89 6.21 -8.29
CA HIS A 105 -5.29 7.20 -7.41
C HIS A 105 -5.72 6.95 -5.97
N ILE A 106 -4.74 6.85 -5.07
CA ILE A 106 -5.03 6.78 -3.64
C ILE A 106 -5.40 8.19 -3.18
N LYS A 107 -6.66 8.39 -2.79
CA LYS A 107 -7.08 9.64 -2.14
C LYS A 107 -6.32 9.79 -0.83
N VAL A 108 -5.42 10.74 -0.75
CA VAL A 108 -4.74 11.11 0.48
C VAL A 108 -5.48 12.29 1.07
N TYR A 109 -6.22 12.07 2.14
CA TYR A 109 -6.88 13.16 2.86
C TYR A 109 -5.83 14.17 3.32
N ASP A 110 -6.12 15.46 3.15
CA ASP A 110 -5.18 16.51 3.53
C ASP A 110 -5.11 16.66 5.04
N HIS A 111 -4.18 15.94 5.62
CA HIS A 111 -3.77 16.19 6.98
C HIS A 111 -2.56 17.11 6.93
N ARG A 112 -2.73 18.35 7.36
CA ARG A 112 -1.67 19.38 7.44
C ARG A 112 -0.51 18.99 8.37
N GLN A 113 -0.52 17.79 8.91
CA GLN A 113 0.48 17.27 9.83
C GLN A 113 1.69 16.69 9.10
N THR A 114 2.82 16.76 9.79
CA THR A 114 4.05 16.10 9.37
C THR A 114 3.88 14.57 9.41
N LEU A 115 4.17 13.89 8.32
CA LEU A 115 4.04 12.44 8.20
C LEU A 115 5.16 11.71 8.95
N HIS A 116 4.80 10.61 9.60
CA HIS A 116 5.73 9.67 10.19
C HIS A 116 5.62 8.32 9.47
N LEU A 117 6.38 8.18 8.40
CA LEU A 117 6.24 7.05 7.50
C LEU A 117 6.73 5.75 8.10
N LEU A 118 5.92 4.71 7.90
CA LEU A 118 6.31 3.32 8.00
C LEU A 118 6.38 2.77 6.57
N ILE A 119 7.50 2.14 6.23
CA ILE A 119 7.69 1.53 4.91
C ILE A 119 8.02 0.08 5.12
N ASP A 120 7.33 -0.77 4.39
CA ASP A 120 7.57 -2.21 4.40
C ASP A 120 7.25 -2.82 3.04
N SER A 121 7.72 -4.03 2.80
CA SER A 121 7.45 -4.79 1.59
C SER A 121 7.01 -6.21 1.92
N THR A 122 6.14 -6.77 1.09
CA THR A 122 5.73 -8.17 1.21
C THR A 122 5.61 -8.83 -0.14
N GLY A 123 5.86 -10.15 -0.18
CA GLY A 123 5.67 -10.96 -1.36
C GLY A 123 4.20 -11.34 -1.56
N LEU A 124 3.74 -11.24 -2.81
CA LEU A 124 2.46 -11.77 -3.27
C LEU A 124 2.70 -12.81 -4.36
N LYS A 125 2.01 -13.94 -4.29
CA LYS A 125 2.07 -14.99 -5.32
C LYS A 125 1.30 -14.52 -6.56
N VAL A 126 1.80 -14.84 -7.74
CA VAL A 126 1.04 -14.65 -8.98
C VAL A 126 0.19 -15.91 -9.22
N PHE A 127 -1.14 -15.70 -9.28
CA PHE A 127 -2.08 -16.82 -9.51
C PHE A 127 -1.98 -17.34 -10.94
N GLY A 128 -1.99 -18.66 -11.09
CA GLY A 128 -2.05 -19.34 -12.39
C GLY A 128 -0.70 -19.58 -13.09
N GLU A 129 0.38 -18.84 -12.73
CA GLU A 129 1.71 -19.14 -13.25
C GLU A 129 2.44 -20.16 -12.36
N GLY A 130 2.59 -21.36 -12.86
CA GLY A 130 3.46 -22.38 -12.27
C GLY A 130 2.78 -23.38 -11.33
N GLU A 131 1.62 -23.13 -10.73
CA GLU A 131 1.00 -24.12 -9.83
C GLU A 131 0.60 -25.39 -10.58
N TRP A 132 0.02 -25.27 -11.79
CA TRP A 132 -0.31 -26.41 -12.62
C TRP A 132 0.95 -27.10 -13.17
N LYS A 133 1.96 -26.33 -13.59
CA LYS A 133 3.24 -26.86 -14.08
C LYS A 133 4.06 -27.53 -12.99
N VAL A 134 4.02 -26.99 -11.74
CA VAL A 134 4.65 -27.62 -10.58
C VAL A 134 3.94 -28.91 -10.20
N LYS A 135 2.61 -28.96 -10.28
CA LYS A 135 1.81 -30.16 -10.01
C LYS A 135 2.04 -31.26 -11.02
N LYS A 136 2.31 -30.90 -12.31
CA LYS A 136 2.50 -31.84 -13.41
C LYS A 136 3.97 -32.23 -13.67
N HIS A 137 4.93 -31.36 -13.36
CA HIS A 137 6.34 -31.49 -13.72
C HIS A 137 7.33 -31.39 -12.55
N GLY A 138 6.85 -31.42 -11.31
CA GLY A 138 7.69 -31.38 -10.11
C GLY A 138 8.29 -30.00 -9.77
N VAL A 139 9.15 -29.96 -8.76
CA VAL A 139 9.63 -28.76 -8.06
C VAL A 139 10.53 -27.82 -8.89
N SER A 140 10.87 -28.16 -10.14
CA SER A 140 11.89 -27.47 -10.94
C SER A 140 11.46 -26.11 -11.53
N LYS A 141 10.18 -25.73 -11.47
CA LYS A 141 9.72 -24.43 -12.00
C LYS A 141 9.34 -23.47 -10.86
N ARG A 142 10.15 -22.44 -10.68
CA ARG A 142 9.97 -21.40 -9.67
C ARG A 142 8.60 -20.71 -9.79
N ARG A 143 7.88 -20.66 -8.67
CA ARG A 143 6.66 -19.85 -8.54
C ARG A 143 7.00 -18.37 -8.80
N THR A 144 6.17 -17.69 -9.58
CA THR A 144 6.35 -16.26 -9.83
C THR A 144 5.78 -15.47 -8.68
N TRP A 145 6.59 -14.57 -8.15
CA TRP A 145 6.22 -13.66 -7.08
C TRP A 145 6.34 -12.22 -7.55
N ARG A 146 5.59 -11.36 -6.90
CA ARG A 146 5.76 -9.91 -6.97
C ARG A 146 5.93 -9.37 -5.56
N LYS A 147 6.66 -8.28 -5.42
CA LYS A 147 6.72 -7.53 -4.17
C LYS A 147 5.72 -6.37 -4.24
N ILE A 148 4.98 -6.17 -3.18
CA ILE A 148 4.24 -4.95 -2.93
C ILE A 148 4.99 -4.15 -1.87
N HIS A 149 5.28 -2.90 -2.17
CA HIS A 149 5.88 -1.94 -1.25
C HIS A 149 4.78 -0.98 -0.83
N ILE A 150 4.68 -0.70 0.46
CA ILE A 150 3.64 0.20 1.00
C ILE A 150 4.30 1.20 1.93
N ALA A 151 3.90 2.47 1.77
CA ALA A 151 4.24 3.55 2.68
C ALA A 151 2.95 4.10 3.30
N PHE A 152 2.88 4.14 4.62
CA PHE A 152 1.74 4.65 5.36
C PHE A 152 2.18 5.48 6.57
N ASP A 153 1.29 6.37 7.05
CA ASP A 153 1.57 7.17 8.23
C ASP A 153 1.34 6.37 9.51
N SER A 154 2.30 6.43 10.43
CA SER A 154 2.25 5.69 11.69
C SER A 154 1.19 6.20 12.68
N ASN A 155 0.66 7.40 12.47
CA ASN A 155 -0.33 8.01 13.35
C ASN A 155 -1.75 7.74 12.88
N THR A 156 -2.00 7.91 11.59
CA THR A 156 -3.33 7.79 10.97
C THR A 156 -3.59 6.46 10.30
N TYR A 157 -2.54 5.65 10.06
CA TYR A 157 -2.58 4.43 9.25
C TYR A 157 -2.99 4.66 7.78
N GLN A 158 -3.05 5.90 7.34
CA GLN A 158 -3.36 6.22 5.98
C GLN A 158 -2.23 5.77 5.04
N ILE A 159 -2.60 5.08 3.96
CA ILE A 159 -1.66 4.67 2.92
C ILE A 159 -1.37 5.88 2.03
N HIS A 160 -0.10 6.22 1.89
CA HIS A 160 0.36 7.35 1.06
C HIS A 160 0.95 6.90 -0.27
N ALA A 161 1.49 5.70 -0.34
CA ALA A 161 2.01 5.15 -1.58
C ALA A 161 1.98 3.62 -1.56
N VAL A 162 1.65 3.05 -2.71
CA VAL A 162 1.73 1.62 -2.98
C VAL A 162 2.43 1.41 -4.31
N GLU A 163 3.32 0.44 -4.38
CA GLU A 163 4.01 0.06 -5.62
C GLU A 163 4.18 -1.44 -5.69
N THR A 164 3.97 -1.99 -6.87
CA THR A 164 4.22 -3.41 -7.14
C THR A 164 5.46 -3.55 -8.01
N THR A 165 6.40 -4.38 -7.59
CA THR A 165 7.66 -4.60 -8.30
C THR A 165 7.93 -6.09 -8.55
N LYS A 166 8.92 -6.38 -9.40
CA LYS A 166 9.47 -7.72 -9.51
C LYS A 166 10.24 -8.08 -8.23
N THR A 167 10.43 -9.37 -7.96
CA THR A 167 11.13 -9.85 -6.76
C THR A 167 12.59 -9.44 -6.67
N ASN A 168 13.24 -9.20 -7.81
CA ASN A 168 14.64 -8.77 -7.89
C ASN A 168 14.85 -7.28 -7.58
N VAL A 169 13.78 -6.49 -7.47
CA VAL A 169 13.88 -5.09 -7.09
C VAL A 169 14.17 -4.98 -5.61
N ASP A 170 15.17 -4.17 -5.28
CA ASP A 170 15.59 -3.90 -3.91
C ASP A 170 14.55 -3.10 -3.13
N ASP A 171 14.32 -3.43 -1.85
CA ASP A 171 13.34 -2.76 -1.02
C ASP A 171 13.63 -1.27 -0.86
N ALA A 172 14.90 -0.89 -0.82
CA ALA A 172 15.31 0.50 -0.77
C ALA A 172 14.96 1.28 -2.05
N GLU A 173 14.90 0.64 -3.22
CA GLU A 173 14.42 1.28 -4.45
C GLU A 173 12.91 1.57 -4.37
N GLY A 174 12.13 0.61 -3.87
CA GLY A 174 10.71 0.82 -3.59
C GLY A 174 10.49 2.00 -2.63
N ALA A 175 11.26 2.05 -1.53
CA ALA A 175 11.20 3.15 -0.57
C ALA A 175 11.51 4.51 -1.20
N LEU A 176 12.54 4.59 -2.05
CA LEU A 176 12.91 5.83 -2.74
C LEU A 176 11.79 6.35 -3.63
N LYS A 177 11.13 5.47 -4.38
CA LYS A 177 9.99 5.84 -5.19
C LYS A 177 8.85 6.41 -4.34
N HIS A 178 8.55 5.78 -3.19
CA HIS A 178 7.54 6.28 -2.26
C HIS A 178 7.91 7.65 -1.69
N ILE A 179 9.13 7.79 -1.16
CA ILE A 179 9.59 9.05 -0.57
C ILE A 179 9.49 10.19 -1.60
N ARG A 180 9.85 9.94 -2.86
CA ARG A 180 9.81 10.94 -3.93
C ARG A 180 8.40 11.33 -4.35
N LYS A 181 7.47 10.36 -4.41
CA LYS A 181 6.06 10.60 -4.74
C LYS A 181 5.32 11.41 -3.67
N ILE A 182 5.75 11.31 -2.41
CA ILE A 182 5.09 12.00 -1.30
C ILE A 182 5.51 13.48 -1.29
N GLY A 183 4.61 14.38 -1.68
CA GLY A 183 4.85 15.83 -1.66
C GLY A 183 4.83 16.47 -0.28
N LYS A 184 4.33 15.78 0.74
CA LYS A 184 4.20 16.26 2.11
C LYS A 184 5.51 16.20 2.90
N ARG A 185 5.60 16.99 3.97
CA ARG A 185 6.74 16.94 4.91
C ARG A 185 6.79 15.59 5.61
N ILE A 186 7.95 14.93 5.56
CA ILE A 186 8.22 13.68 6.26
C ILE A 186 9.06 14.00 7.50
N GLY A 187 8.50 13.83 8.69
CA GLY A 187 9.20 14.06 9.94
C GLY A 187 10.12 12.89 10.32
N SER A 188 9.66 11.66 10.07
CA SER A 188 10.47 10.46 10.28
C SER A 188 10.08 9.33 9.33
N MET A 189 11.04 8.47 9.04
CA MET A 189 10.82 7.21 8.34
C MET A 189 11.32 6.03 9.20
N ARG A 190 10.50 4.99 9.31
CA ARG A 190 10.84 3.71 9.95
C ARG A 190 10.77 2.60 8.92
N GLY A 191 11.78 1.76 8.92
CA GLY A 191 11.87 0.55 8.10
C GLY A 191 12.81 -0.44 8.75
N ASP A 192 12.91 -1.64 8.21
CA ASP A 192 13.86 -2.64 8.68
C ASP A 192 15.29 -2.39 8.16
N GLY A 193 16.23 -3.26 8.51
CA GLY A 193 17.65 -3.15 8.09
C GLY A 193 17.88 -3.29 6.58
N ALA A 194 16.88 -3.73 5.78
CA ALA A 194 16.98 -3.75 4.32
C ALA A 194 17.08 -2.33 3.74
N TYR A 195 16.49 -1.36 4.45
CA TYR A 195 16.53 0.06 4.08
C TYR A 195 17.81 0.78 4.52
N ASP A 196 18.74 0.13 5.24
CA ASP A 196 20.05 0.73 5.62
C ASP A 196 20.97 0.88 4.40
N LYS A 197 20.63 1.83 3.53
CA LYS A 197 21.37 2.12 2.29
C LYS A 197 21.60 3.61 2.11
N LYS A 198 22.81 3.98 1.66
CA LYS A 198 23.25 5.36 1.43
C LYS A 198 22.22 6.22 0.68
N LYS A 199 21.62 5.66 -0.38
CA LYS A 199 20.61 6.36 -1.21
C LYS A 199 19.37 6.76 -0.43
N VAL A 200 18.90 5.92 0.52
CA VAL A 200 17.73 6.22 1.36
C VAL A 200 18.05 7.37 2.31
N TYR A 201 19.20 7.34 2.98
CA TYR A 201 19.61 8.43 3.88
C TYR A 201 19.84 9.75 3.14
N LYS A 202 20.41 9.74 1.93
CA LYS A 202 20.54 10.95 1.11
C LYS A 202 19.18 11.57 0.79
N GLU A 203 18.21 10.77 0.39
CA GLU A 203 16.85 11.24 0.10
C GLU A 203 16.18 11.83 1.35
N LEU A 204 16.29 11.13 2.49
CA LEU A 204 15.77 11.61 3.78
C LEU A 204 16.47 12.89 4.26
N SER A 205 17.76 13.02 3.96
CA SER A 205 18.54 14.24 4.28
C SER A 205 18.04 15.44 3.51
N GLY A 206 17.77 15.30 2.22
CA GLY A 206 17.18 16.35 1.39
C GLY A 206 15.83 16.85 1.94
N ARG A 207 15.08 15.96 2.58
CA ARG A 207 13.79 16.27 3.22
C ARG A 207 13.88 16.67 4.69
N LYS A 208 15.09 16.73 5.27
CA LYS A 208 15.35 16.98 6.70
C LYS A 208 14.58 16.01 7.61
N SER A 209 14.44 14.75 7.17
CA SER A 209 13.66 13.71 7.83
C SER A 209 14.52 12.88 8.77
N LYS A 210 13.94 12.44 9.90
CA LYS A 210 14.60 11.52 10.83
C LYS A 210 14.55 10.09 10.30
N ALA A 211 15.70 9.43 10.19
CA ALA A 211 15.79 8.02 9.82
C ALA A 211 15.80 7.15 11.08
N CYS A 212 14.80 6.27 11.23
CA CYS A 212 14.72 5.27 12.29
C CYS A 212 14.85 3.87 11.68
N ILE A 213 16.06 3.55 11.21
CA ILE A 213 16.39 2.32 10.50
C ILE A 213 17.51 1.62 11.29
N PRO A 214 17.36 0.36 11.71
CA PRO A 214 18.42 -0.36 12.40
C PRO A 214 19.58 -0.60 11.42
N PRO A 215 20.81 -0.36 11.86
CA PRO A 215 21.97 -0.60 11.01
C PRO A 215 22.18 -2.10 10.81
N ARG A 216 22.81 -2.47 9.71
CA ARG A 216 23.27 -3.84 9.48
C ARG A 216 24.39 -4.20 10.46
N SER A 217 24.56 -5.50 10.72
CA SER A 217 25.58 -5.99 11.65
C SER A 217 27.02 -5.53 11.31
N ASN A 218 27.31 -5.39 10.02
CA ASN A 218 28.61 -4.93 9.50
C ASN A 218 28.68 -3.42 9.25
N ALA A 219 27.72 -2.64 9.75
CA ALA A 219 27.65 -1.21 9.49
C ALA A 219 28.85 -0.45 10.08
N ARG A 220 29.43 0.48 9.28
CA ARG A 220 30.50 1.37 9.71
C ARG A 220 29.96 2.78 9.87
N LEU A 221 30.58 3.54 10.79
CA LEU A 221 30.25 4.95 11.01
C LEU A 221 30.51 5.77 9.74
N ASP A 222 29.61 6.67 9.44
CA ASP A 222 29.79 7.67 8.39
C ASP A 222 30.59 8.85 8.96
N ARG A 223 31.91 8.84 8.73
CA ARG A 223 32.82 9.91 9.15
C ARG A 223 32.91 11.04 8.13
N CYS A 224 32.58 10.76 6.88
CA CYS A 224 32.78 11.69 5.76
C CYS A 224 31.45 12.38 5.33
N GLY A 225 30.37 12.20 6.07
CA GLY A 225 29.07 12.78 5.71
C GLY A 225 28.44 12.19 4.44
N ALA A 226 28.89 11.00 4.01
CA ALA A 226 28.44 10.36 2.77
C ALA A 226 26.95 10.03 2.76
N PHE A 227 26.32 9.94 3.94
CA PHE A 227 24.90 9.69 4.13
C PHE A 227 24.07 10.97 4.34
N GLY A 228 24.73 12.17 4.29
CA GLY A 228 24.10 13.46 4.52
C GLY A 228 23.62 13.66 5.98
N LEU A 229 22.73 14.63 6.19
CA LEU A 229 22.21 14.96 7.54
C LEU A 229 21.55 13.78 8.25
N ALA A 230 20.86 12.92 7.52
CA ALA A 230 20.24 11.72 8.10
C ALA A 230 21.27 10.66 8.53
N GLY A 231 22.51 10.76 8.07
CA GLY A 231 23.63 9.90 8.48
C GLY A 231 23.92 9.97 9.97
N ARG A 232 23.66 11.10 10.64
CA ARG A 232 23.79 11.22 12.10
C ARG A 232 22.88 10.23 12.83
N TYR A 233 21.63 10.07 12.40
CA TYR A 233 20.69 9.08 13.00
C TYR A 233 21.16 7.65 12.79
N ARG A 234 21.80 7.38 11.65
CA ARG A 234 22.44 6.09 11.38
C ARG A 234 23.64 5.86 12.32
N ASN A 235 24.50 6.85 12.50
CA ASN A 235 25.63 6.78 13.41
C ASN A 235 25.19 6.57 14.87
N GLU A 236 24.15 7.27 15.33
CA GLU A 236 23.54 7.05 16.64
C GLU A 236 23.10 5.58 16.83
N ALA A 237 22.45 4.99 15.82
CA ALA A 237 22.04 3.59 15.87
C ALA A 237 23.24 2.62 15.87
N ILE A 238 24.30 2.90 15.10
CA ILE A 238 25.56 2.10 15.09
C ILE A 238 26.24 2.17 16.44
N ILE A 239 26.33 3.36 17.05
CA ILE A 239 26.95 3.54 18.36
C ILE A 239 26.15 2.76 19.41
N ALA A 240 24.82 2.87 19.40
CA ALA A 240 23.96 2.12 20.30
C ALA A 240 24.12 0.59 20.15
N MET A 241 24.19 0.11 18.90
CA MET A 241 24.45 -1.31 18.61
C MET A 241 25.80 -1.78 19.16
N ARG A 242 26.87 -0.99 18.96
CA ARG A 242 28.21 -1.32 19.46
C ARG A 242 28.32 -1.32 20.98
N LYS A 243 27.54 -0.47 21.65
CA LYS A 243 27.44 -0.40 23.12
C LYS A 243 26.51 -1.45 23.73
N GLY A 244 25.85 -2.28 22.92
CA GLY A 244 24.84 -3.24 23.41
C GLY A 244 23.50 -2.57 23.82
N ASP A 245 23.30 -1.27 23.55
CA ASP A 245 22.10 -0.50 23.91
C ASP A 245 21.14 -0.31 22.72
N LEU A 246 21.03 -1.34 21.86
CA LEU A 246 20.14 -1.25 20.69
C LEU A 246 18.67 -1.14 21.10
N ASP A 247 18.27 -1.77 22.19
CA ASP A 247 16.90 -1.74 22.68
C ASP A 247 16.55 -0.36 23.27
N GLY A 248 17.47 0.26 24.01
CA GLY A 248 17.31 1.67 24.43
C GLY A 248 17.20 2.63 23.23
N TRP A 249 17.96 2.41 22.17
CA TRP A 249 17.81 3.16 20.92
C TRP A 249 16.41 2.96 20.28
N LYS A 250 15.91 1.70 20.24
CA LYS A 250 14.56 1.40 19.73
C LYS A 250 13.47 2.12 20.54
N GLU A 251 13.61 2.17 21.86
CA GLU A 251 12.67 2.90 22.73
C GLU A 251 12.70 4.40 22.45
N ARG A 252 13.87 5.02 22.47
CA ARG A 252 14.05 6.48 22.23
C ARG A 252 13.54 6.93 20.87
N THR A 253 13.73 6.09 19.84
CA THR A 253 13.27 6.38 18.47
C THR A 253 11.83 5.96 18.21
N LYS A 254 11.18 5.30 19.18
CA LYS A 254 9.86 4.68 19.02
C LYS A 254 9.84 3.70 17.84
N TYR A 255 10.97 2.97 17.64
CA TYR A 255 11.12 2.03 16.53
C TYR A 255 10.09 0.90 16.57
N HIS A 256 9.63 0.50 17.77
CA HIS A 256 8.60 -0.54 17.97
C HIS A 256 7.31 -0.27 17.19
N ARG A 257 7.04 1.00 16.85
CA ARG A 257 5.90 1.32 15.95
C ARG A 257 6.02 0.67 14.56
N ARG A 258 7.18 0.15 14.18
CA ARG A 258 7.35 -0.62 12.95
C ARG A 258 6.43 -1.85 12.88
N SER A 259 6.14 -2.48 14.02
CA SER A 259 5.21 -3.62 14.07
C SER A 259 3.83 -3.31 13.49
N LEU A 260 3.45 -2.03 13.43
CA LEU A 260 2.21 -1.60 12.78
C LEU A 260 2.24 -1.87 11.26
N ALA A 261 3.43 -1.92 10.64
CA ALA A 261 3.59 -2.31 9.24
C ALA A 261 3.21 -3.77 9.02
N GLU A 262 3.67 -4.65 9.91
CA GLU A 262 3.34 -6.07 9.87
C GLU A 262 1.82 -6.28 10.04
N THR A 263 1.20 -5.53 10.97
CA THR A 263 -0.25 -5.55 11.16
C THR A 263 -1.00 -5.07 9.90
N ALA A 264 -0.54 -3.98 9.28
CA ALA A 264 -1.15 -3.46 8.03
C ALA A 264 -1.01 -4.47 6.88
N MET A 265 0.17 -5.07 6.71
CA MET A 265 0.40 -6.10 5.70
C MET A 265 -0.46 -7.35 5.93
N PHE A 266 -0.62 -7.77 7.18
CA PHE A 266 -1.52 -8.85 7.55
C PHE A 266 -2.97 -8.52 7.18
N GLN A 267 -3.46 -7.33 7.53
CA GLN A 267 -4.82 -6.91 7.21
C GLN A 267 -5.07 -6.85 5.69
N ILE A 268 -4.12 -6.33 4.92
CA ILE A 268 -4.20 -6.29 3.46
C ILE A 268 -4.31 -7.71 2.90
N LYS A 269 -3.50 -8.65 3.38
CA LYS A 269 -3.57 -10.04 2.94
C LYS A 269 -4.86 -10.74 3.36
N GLN A 270 -5.42 -10.39 4.51
CA GLN A 270 -6.72 -10.93 4.95
C GLN A 270 -7.87 -10.44 4.06
N ILE A 271 -7.85 -9.17 3.66
CA ILE A 271 -8.91 -8.58 2.83
C ILE A 271 -8.75 -8.99 1.37
N PHE A 272 -7.56 -8.85 0.81
CA PHE A 272 -7.32 -9.02 -0.63
C PHE A 272 -6.71 -10.39 -1.01
N GLY A 273 -6.35 -11.19 -0.03
CA GLY A 273 -5.64 -12.45 -0.22
C GLY A 273 -4.13 -12.27 -0.41
N ASP A 274 -3.43 -13.40 -0.47
CA ASP A 274 -1.97 -13.47 -0.67
C ASP A 274 -1.58 -13.69 -2.14
N LYS A 275 -2.57 -13.70 -3.06
CA LYS A 275 -2.41 -14.00 -4.48
C LYS A 275 -2.88 -12.86 -5.37
N LEU A 276 -2.07 -12.50 -6.35
CA LEU A 276 -2.47 -11.58 -7.42
C LEU A 276 -3.26 -12.33 -8.48
N LYS A 277 -4.54 -12.02 -8.63
CA LYS A 277 -5.48 -12.73 -9.53
C LYS A 277 -5.41 -12.28 -11.00
N GLY A 278 -4.66 -11.22 -11.33
CA GLY A 278 -4.58 -10.66 -12.68
C GLY A 278 -3.15 -10.45 -13.15
N VAL A 279 -2.68 -11.27 -14.07
CA VAL A 279 -1.31 -11.15 -14.63
C VAL A 279 -1.21 -10.04 -15.66
N THR A 280 -2.29 -9.72 -16.35
CA THR A 280 -2.30 -8.82 -17.52
C THR A 280 -2.14 -7.33 -17.16
N SER A 281 -2.58 -6.89 -15.98
CA SER A 281 -2.48 -5.47 -15.57
C SER A 281 -1.09 -5.08 -15.06
N ILE A 282 -0.31 -6.05 -14.57
CA ILE A 282 1.02 -5.79 -14.01
C ILE A 282 2.07 -5.57 -15.10
N HIS A 283 1.87 -6.16 -16.29
CA HIS A 283 2.82 -6.00 -17.39
C HIS A 283 2.79 -4.63 -18.07
N LYS A 284 1.65 -3.92 -18.04
CA LYS A 284 1.52 -2.61 -18.69
C LYS A 284 2.04 -1.45 -17.84
N SER A 285 1.97 -1.55 -16.52
CA SER A 285 2.50 -0.53 -15.62
C SER A 285 4.03 -0.60 -15.40
N LEU A 286 4.68 -1.62 -15.97
CA LEU A 286 6.12 -1.88 -15.83
C LEU A 286 6.93 -1.65 -17.13
N LYS A 287 6.33 -1.09 -18.18
CA LYS A 287 7.12 -0.60 -19.30
C LYS A 287 7.77 0.71 -18.85
N PRO A 288 9.10 0.82 -18.89
CA PRO A 288 9.75 2.12 -18.81
C PRO A 288 9.36 2.90 -20.05
N GLU A 289 8.97 4.16 -19.88
CA GLU A 289 9.06 5.15 -20.94
C GLU A 289 10.53 5.40 -21.27
#